data_f2017b261f97cf279ad5094cc1c87b78
#
_entry.id   f2017b261f97cf279ad5094cc1c87b78
#
_cell.length_a   1.000
_cell.length_b   1.000
_cell.length_c   1.000
_cell.angle_alpha   90.00
_cell.angle_beta   90.00
_cell.angle_gamma   90.00
#
_symmetry.space_group_name_H-M   'P 1'
#
loop_
_entity.id
_entity.type
_entity.pdbx_description
1 polymer ?
#
loop_
_entity_poly.entity_id
_entity_poly.type
_entity_poly.pdbx_seq_one_letter_code
_entity_poly.pdbx_strand_id
1 'polypeptide(L)'
;MIRLHTKEEKLAAFERLLDIQERLRKECPWDRKQTFESLRPNTIEETFELADALMKQDKKNICKELGDVMEHVVFYALLGSETNDFDIADVCNAQSDKLMFRHDFIDWTGWAVANDNMAINKQGQVVYKDELNTESQATTSANGNVPSTATQVELTWEQRKQKEREGNKTVLSGVPDSLPSLIKAYRIQDKARNVGFDWEKKEDVWDK
;
A
#
# COMPACT_ATOMS: atom_id res chain seq x y z
N MET A 1 -24.51 -19.05 -6.12
CA MET A 1 -23.36 -19.07 -5.20
C MET A 1 -22.13 -18.79 -6.04
N ILE A 2 -21.39 -17.71 -5.75
CA ILE A 2 -20.15 -17.40 -6.50
C ILE A 2 -19.10 -18.43 -6.07
N ARG A 3 -18.56 -19.20 -7.03
CA ARG A 3 -17.47 -20.13 -6.78
C ARG A 3 -16.20 -19.32 -6.46
N LEU A 4 -15.53 -19.64 -5.37
CA LEU A 4 -14.20 -19.12 -5.07
C LEU A 4 -13.17 -19.78 -5.99
N HIS A 5 -12.36 -18.97 -6.65
CA HIS A 5 -11.29 -19.45 -7.54
C HIS A 5 -10.06 -19.90 -6.76
N THR A 6 -9.32 -20.87 -7.31
CA THR A 6 -8.02 -21.30 -6.79
C THR A 6 -6.98 -20.17 -6.96
N LYS A 7 -5.81 -20.34 -6.35
CA LYS A 7 -4.70 -19.40 -6.52
C LYS A 7 -4.24 -19.33 -7.97
N GLU A 8 -4.14 -20.48 -8.62
CA GLU A 8 -3.73 -20.62 -10.03
C GLU A 8 -4.73 -19.91 -10.96
N GLU A 9 -6.04 -20.11 -10.73
CA GLU A 9 -7.08 -19.41 -11.52
C GLU A 9 -7.00 -17.88 -11.34
N LYS A 10 -6.68 -17.40 -10.14
CA LYS A 10 -6.49 -15.96 -9.88
C LYS A 10 -5.26 -15.41 -10.58
N LEU A 11 -4.15 -16.14 -10.55
CA LEU A 11 -2.92 -15.76 -11.25
C LEU A 11 -3.13 -15.73 -12.75
N ALA A 12 -3.78 -16.74 -13.34
CA ALA A 12 -4.11 -16.77 -14.76
C ALA A 12 -5.06 -15.63 -15.19
N ALA A 13 -5.99 -15.24 -14.32
CA ALA A 13 -6.86 -14.09 -14.59
C ALA A 13 -6.08 -12.76 -14.58
N PHE A 14 -5.10 -12.63 -13.68
CA PHE A 14 -4.24 -11.45 -13.64
C PHE A 14 -3.29 -11.41 -14.85
N GLU A 15 -2.65 -12.53 -15.20
CA GLU A 15 -1.83 -12.67 -16.40
C GLU A 15 -2.61 -12.24 -17.66
N ARG A 16 -3.85 -12.73 -17.81
CA ARG A 16 -4.73 -12.31 -18.91
C ARG A 16 -4.95 -10.80 -18.95
N LEU A 17 -5.08 -10.14 -17.81
CA LEU A 17 -5.23 -8.67 -17.75
C LEU A 17 -3.97 -7.97 -18.25
N LEU A 18 -2.79 -8.44 -17.86
CA LEU A 18 -1.50 -7.92 -18.36
C LEU A 18 -1.39 -8.04 -19.88
N ASP A 19 -1.67 -9.22 -20.42
CA ASP A 19 -1.63 -9.49 -21.88
C ASP A 19 -2.58 -8.57 -22.67
N ILE A 20 -3.79 -8.37 -22.14
CA ILE A 20 -4.79 -7.49 -22.76
C ILE A 20 -4.29 -6.04 -22.74
N GLN A 21 -3.76 -5.57 -21.64
CA GLN A 21 -3.28 -4.19 -21.52
C GLN A 21 -2.09 -3.92 -22.46
N GLU A 22 -1.14 -4.86 -22.53
CA GLU A 22 -0.04 -4.76 -23.50
C GLU A 22 -0.53 -4.73 -24.96
N ARG A 23 -1.53 -5.52 -25.27
CA ARG A 23 -2.13 -5.55 -26.61
C ARG A 23 -2.85 -4.24 -26.92
N LEU A 24 -3.64 -3.71 -25.99
CA LEU A 24 -4.31 -2.41 -26.12
C LEU A 24 -3.28 -1.30 -26.35
N ARG A 25 -2.19 -1.28 -25.57
CA ARG A 25 -1.11 -0.31 -25.74
C ARG A 25 -0.52 -0.32 -27.15
N LYS A 26 -0.40 -1.50 -27.77
CA LYS A 26 0.15 -1.68 -29.12
C LYS A 26 -0.87 -1.37 -30.23
N GLU A 27 -2.13 -1.73 -30.05
CA GLU A 27 -3.12 -1.76 -31.12
C GLU A 27 -4.16 -0.63 -31.04
N CYS A 28 -4.52 -0.17 -29.81
CA CYS A 28 -5.53 0.86 -29.63
C CYS A 28 -4.93 2.28 -29.76
N PRO A 29 -5.47 3.13 -30.67
CA PRO A 29 -4.96 4.49 -30.84
C PRO A 29 -5.12 5.39 -29.61
N TRP A 30 -6.10 5.11 -28.75
CA TRP A 30 -6.32 5.85 -27.53
C TRP A 30 -5.28 5.47 -26.47
N ASP A 31 -5.08 4.18 -26.22
CA ASP A 31 -4.10 3.67 -25.24
C ASP A 31 -2.68 4.11 -25.59
N ARG A 32 -2.30 4.09 -26.87
CA ARG A 32 -0.97 4.53 -27.35
C ARG A 32 -0.62 5.98 -27.03
N LYS A 33 -1.61 6.84 -26.83
CA LYS A 33 -1.40 8.26 -26.51
C LYS A 33 -1.33 8.55 -25.03
N GLN A 34 -1.70 7.59 -24.17
CA GLN A 34 -1.77 7.83 -22.74
C GLN A 34 -0.39 8.00 -22.15
N THR A 35 -0.31 8.87 -21.15
CA THR A 35 0.85 9.14 -20.31
C THR A 35 0.43 9.10 -18.85
N PHE A 36 1.38 9.13 -17.92
CA PHE A 36 1.10 9.26 -16.49
C PHE A 36 0.18 10.46 -16.19
N GLU A 37 0.43 11.59 -16.85
CA GLU A 37 -0.35 12.82 -16.66
C GLU A 37 -1.75 12.70 -17.24
N SER A 38 -1.91 12.12 -18.43
CA SER A 38 -3.20 12.04 -19.11
C SER A 38 -4.17 11.10 -18.41
N LEU A 39 -3.68 10.00 -17.80
CA LEU A 39 -4.49 9.03 -17.06
C LEU A 39 -4.83 9.48 -15.62
N ARG A 40 -4.08 10.40 -15.05
CA ARG A 40 -4.28 10.83 -13.66
C ARG A 40 -5.71 11.29 -13.33
N PRO A 41 -6.39 12.11 -14.15
CA PRO A 41 -7.78 12.48 -13.88
C PRO A 41 -8.71 11.28 -13.81
N ASN A 42 -8.60 10.32 -14.72
CA ASN A 42 -9.39 9.10 -14.75
C ASN A 42 -9.14 8.25 -13.50
N THR A 43 -7.89 8.10 -13.07
CA THR A 43 -7.56 7.38 -11.82
C THR A 43 -8.27 8.00 -10.61
N ILE A 44 -8.35 9.33 -10.53
CA ILE A 44 -9.07 10.03 -9.47
C ILE A 44 -10.57 9.72 -9.56
N GLU A 45 -11.15 9.75 -10.76
CA GLU A 45 -12.55 9.42 -11.01
C GLU A 45 -12.87 8.00 -10.56
N GLU A 46 -12.13 6.98 -11.03
CA GLU A 46 -12.34 5.57 -10.67
C GLU A 46 -12.19 5.32 -9.15
N THR A 47 -11.27 6.04 -8.49
CA THR A 47 -11.17 5.93 -7.02
C THR A 47 -12.38 6.51 -6.28
N PHE A 48 -13.01 7.57 -6.80
CA PHE A 48 -14.24 8.10 -6.25
C PHE A 48 -15.46 7.23 -6.56
N GLU A 49 -15.53 6.62 -7.74
CA GLU A 49 -16.58 5.66 -8.10
C GLU A 49 -16.50 4.42 -7.21
N LEU A 50 -15.29 3.89 -6.97
CA LEU A 50 -15.08 2.82 -6.00
C LEU A 50 -15.54 3.23 -4.59
N ALA A 51 -15.20 4.45 -4.14
CA ALA A 51 -15.61 4.95 -2.83
C ALA A 51 -17.15 5.04 -2.70
N ASP A 52 -17.85 5.51 -3.74
CA ASP A 52 -19.31 5.58 -3.80
C ASP A 52 -19.93 4.17 -3.75
N ALA A 53 -19.41 3.23 -4.54
CA ALA A 53 -19.87 1.84 -4.54
C ALA A 53 -19.68 1.18 -3.15
N LEU A 54 -18.57 1.46 -2.47
CA LEU A 54 -18.31 1.00 -1.10
C LEU A 54 -19.31 1.58 -0.09
N MET A 55 -19.59 2.87 -0.15
CA MET A 55 -20.60 3.52 0.73
C MET A 55 -22.00 2.93 0.53
N LYS A 56 -22.37 2.62 -0.71
CA LYS A 56 -23.65 1.98 -1.06
C LYS A 56 -23.68 0.49 -0.77
N GLN A 57 -22.55 -0.13 -0.45
CA GLN A 57 -22.37 -1.58 -0.27
C GLN A 57 -22.81 -2.41 -1.50
N ASP A 58 -22.74 -1.83 -2.68
CA ASP A 58 -23.10 -2.47 -3.95
C ASP A 58 -21.95 -3.40 -4.41
N LYS A 59 -22.07 -4.68 -4.04
CA LYS A 59 -21.03 -5.70 -4.32
C LYS A 59 -20.73 -5.87 -5.80
N LYS A 60 -21.73 -5.70 -6.67
CA LYS A 60 -21.53 -5.82 -8.12
C LYS A 60 -20.71 -4.64 -8.63
N ASN A 61 -21.07 -3.44 -8.22
CA ASN A 61 -20.37 -2.22 -8.60
C ASN A 61 -18.98 -2.16 -7.96
N ILE A 62 -18.81 -2.54 -6.69
CA ILE A 62 -17.50 -2.68 -6.05
C ILE A 62 -16.56 -3.56 -6.89
N CYS A 63 -17.06 -4.70 -7.39
CA CYS A 63 -16.24 -5.58 -8.23
C CYS A 63 -15.84 -4.92 -9.55
N LYS A 64 -16.74 -4.14 -10.16
CA LYS A 64 -16.47 -3.37 -11.38
C LYS A 64 -15.38 -2.32 -11.12
N GLU A 65 -15.60 -1.43 -10.15
CA GLU A 65 -14.70 -0.31 -9.87
C GLU A 65 -13.32 -0.77 -9.36
N LEU A 66 -13.25 -1.91 -8.67
CA LEU A 66 -11.95 -2.54 -8.36
C LEU A 66 -11.21 -2.99 -9.63
N GLY A 67 -11.94 -3.40 -10.67
CA GLY A 67 -11.37 -3.72 -11.98
C GLY A 67 -10.78 -2.48 -12.65
N ASP A 68 -11.51 -1.38 -12.65
CA ASP A 68 -11.10 -0.12 -13.27
C ASP A 68 -9.88 0.49 -12.55
N VAL A 69 -9.85 0.48 -11.21
CA VAL A 69 -8.66 0.87 -10.43
C VAL A 69 -7.47 -0.08 -10.71
N MET A 70 -7.71 -1.38 -10.82
CA MET A 70 -6.66 -2.36 -11.12
C MET A 70 -6.09 -2.16 -12.53
N GLU A 71 -6.93 -1.85 -13.52
CA GLU A 71 -6.50 -1.52 -14.88
C GLU A 71 -5.55 -0.34 -14.88
N HIS A 72 -5.85 0.74 -14.14
CA HIS A 72 -4.95 1.88 -13.99
C HIS A 72 -3.60 1.50 -13.37
N VAL A 73 -3.59 0.63 -12.35
CA VAL A 73 -2.33 0.14 -11.75
C VAL A 73 -1.48 -0.60 -12.79
N VAL A 74 -2.10 -1.49 -13.56
CA VAL A 74 -1.42 -2.25 -14.61
C VAL A 74 -0.94 -1.32 -15.73
N PHE A 75 -1.74 -0.34 -16.12
CA PHE A 75 -1.37 0.61 -17.18
C PHE A 75 -0.19 1.49 -16.75
N TYR A 76 -0.18 2.02 -15.54
CA TYR A 76 0.98 2.78 -15.04
C TYR A 76 2.25 1.92 -14.97
N ALA A 77 2.13 0.66 -14.57
CA ALA A 77 3.26 -0.26 -14.55
C ALA A 77 3.79 -0.55 -15.96
N LEU A 78 2.89 -0.65 -16.94
CA LEU A 78 3.26 -0.79 -18.35
C LEU A 78 3.97 0.47 -18.88
N LEU A 79 3.48 1.68 -18.55
CA LEU A 79 4.15 2.93 -18.91
C LEU A 79 5.54 3.04 -18.27
N GLY A 80 5.69 2.60 -17.01
CA GLY A 80 6.99 2.56 -16.33
C GLY A 80 7.97 1.60 -17.00
N SER A 81 7.48 0.46 -17.50
CA SER A 81 8.31 -0.51 -18.22
C SER A 81 8.83 0.00 -19.56
N GLU A 82 8.10 0.88 -20.23
CA GLU A 82 8.51 1.49 -21.51
C GLU A 82 9.75 2.39 -21.37
N THR A 83 9.98 2.94 -20.17
CA THR A 83 11.15 3.76 -19.85
C THR A 83 12.21 3.01 -19.04
N ASN A 84 12.00 1.72 -18.76
CA ASN A 84 12.84 0.87 -17.90
C ASN A 84 12.99 1.43 -16.47
N ASP A 85 11.97 2.10 -15.95
CA ASP A 85 11.96 2.63 -14.58
C ASP A 85 11.46 1.58 -13.60
N PHE A 86 10.35 0.92 -13.88
CA PHE A 86 9.75 -0.16 -13.09
C PHE A 86 8.68 -0.90 -13.91
N ASP A 87 8.29 -2.08 -13.46
CA ASP A 87 7.18 -2.85 -14.00
C ASP A 87 6.20 -3.31 -12.91
N ILE A 88 5.23 -4.12 -13.27
CA ILE A 88 4.21 -4.63 -12.33
C ILE A 88 4.80 -5.55 -11.27
N ALA A 89 5.91 -6.26 -11.57
CA ALA A 89 6.58 -7.09 -10.58
C ALA A 89 7.25 -6.24 -9.51
N ASP A 90 7.87 -5.12 -9.90
CA ASP A 90 8.45 -4.16 -8.96
C ASP A 90 7.39 -3.56 -8.03
N VAL A 91 6.24 -3.16 -8.59
CA VAL A 91 5.10 -2.64 -7.82
C VAL A 91 4.61 -3.66 -6.79
N CYS A 92 4.41 -4.91 -7.20
CA CYS A 92 3.95 -5.99 -6.33
C CYS A 92 4.97 -6.35 -5.26
N ASN A 93 6.25 -6.48 -5.64
CA ASN A 93 7.33 -6.84 -4.75
C ASN A 93 7.58 -5.75 -3.69
N ALA A 94 7.69 -4.50 -4.12
CA ALA A 94 7.86 -3.37 -3.20
C ALA A 94 6.72 -3.28 -2.18
N GLN A 95 5.48 -3.49 -2.61
CA GLN A 95 4.34 -3.49 -1.70
C GLN A 95 4.35 -4.69 -0.76
N SER A 96 4.75 -5.87 -1.23
CA SER A 96 4.85 -7.10 -0.41
C SER A 96 5.90 -6.94 0.69
N ASP A 97 7.10 -6.52 0.33
CA ASP A 97 8.20 -6.29 1.28
C ASP A 97 7.83 -5.24 2.33
N LYS A 98 7.19 -4.16 1.90
CA LYS A 98 6.69 -3.12 2.80
C LYS A 98 5.64 -3.65 3.78
N LEU A 99 4.73 -4.51 3.35
CA LEU A 99 3.75 -5.14 4.23
C LEU A 99 4.42 -6.07 5.23
N MET A 100 5.37 -6.90 4.80
CA MET A 100 6.13 -7.80 5.68
C MET A 100 6.94 -7.01 6.71
N PHE A 101 7.63 -5.94 6.30
CA PHE A 101 8.41 -5.07 7.17
C PHE A 101 7.55 -4.40 8.25
N ARG A 102 6.34 -3.95 7.91
CA ARG A 102 5.43 -3.26 8.83
C ARG A 102 4.69 -4.19 9.79
N HIS A 103 4.62 -5.49 9.47
CA HIS A 103 3.98 -6.51 10.31
C HIS A 103 5.05 -7.41 10.96
N ASP A 104 5.95 -6.82 11.71
CA ASP A 104 7.09 -7.49 12.37
C ASP A 104 6.69 -8.47 13.49
N PHE A 105 5.43 -8.46 13.90
CA PHE A 105 4.84 -9.41 14.82
C PHE A 105 4.40 -10.73 14.16
N ILE A 106 4.47 -10.82 12.82
CA ILE A 106 4.23 -12.04 12.04
C ILE A 106 5.58 -12.68 11.73
N ASP A 107 5.67 -13.99 11.92
CA ASP A 107 6.83 -14.77 11.52
C ASP A 107 6.83 -15.01 10.00
N TRP A 108 7.76 -14.39 9.31
CA TRP A 108 7.94 -14.50 7.87
C TRP A 108 9.01 -15.53 7.46
N THR A 109 9.45 -16.41 8.38
CA THR A 109 10.44 -17.46 8.08
C THR A 109 9.98 -18.30 6.88
N GLY A 110 10.86 -18.46 5.89
CA GLY A 110 10.55 -19.21 4.65
C GLY A 110 9.88 -18.38 3.55
N TRP A 111 9.59 -17.10 3.80
CA TRP A 111 9.16 -16.18 2.75
C TRP A 111 10.34 -15.53 2.04
N ALA A 112 10.14 -15.09 0.80
CA ALA A 112 11.13 -14.33 0.05
C ALA A 112 10.93 -12.83 0.26
N VAL A 113 12.03 -12.09 0.30
CA VAL A 113 12.08 -10.62 0.27
C VAL A 113 12.73 -10.24 -1.05
N ALA A 114 12.10 -9.38 -1.81
CA ALA A 114 12.57 -8.96 -3.13
C ALA A 114 13.59 -7.81 -3.06
N ASN A 115 13.53 -6.99 -2.01
CA ASN A 115 14.47 -5.89 -1.82
C ASN A 115 15.84 -6.41 -1.38
N ASP A 116 16.85 -6.18 -2.21
CA ASP A 116 18.24 -6.60 -1.97
C ASP A 116 18.88 -6.02 -0.70
N ASN A 117 18.33 -4.94 -0.16
CA ASN A 117 18.82 -4.32 1.07
C ASN A 117 18.16 -4.89 2.33
N MET A 118 17.18 -5.78 2.20
CA MET A 118 16.43 -6.38 3.29
C MET A 118 16.67 -7.89 3.39
N ALA A 119 16.41 -8.45 4.55
CA ALA A 119 16.44 -9.90 4.79
C ALA A 119 15.55 -10.26 5.97
N ILE A 120 15.24 -11.55 6.13
CA ILE A 120 14.51 -12.07 7.28
C ILE A 120 15.54 -12.48 8.34
N ASN A 121 15.40 -11.93 9.55
CA ASN A 121 16.27 -12.27 10.68
C ASN A 121 15.88 -13.62 11.33
N LYS A 122 16.62 -14.04 12.36
CA LYS A 122 16.37 -15.31 13.08
C LYS A 122 15.03 -15.37 13.82
N GLN A 123 14.40 -14.20 14.04
CA GLN A 123 13.09 -14.06 14.67
C GLN A 123 11.93 -14.02 13.67
N GLY A 124 12.22 -14.23 12.37
CA GLY A 124 11.22 -14.19 11.32
C GLY A 124 10.79 -12.77 10.89
N GLN A 125 11.52 -11.73 11.29
CA GLN A 125 11.19 -10.35 10.99
C GLN A 125 11.96 -9.86 9.76
N VAL A 126 11.32 -9.06 8.91
CA VAL A 126 12.00 -8.35 7.81
C VAL A 126 12.72 -7.13 8.38
N VAL A 127 14.03 -7.05 8.13
CA VAL A 127 14.93 -6.00 8.62
C VAL A 127 15.91 -5.58 7.51
N TYR A 128 16.57 -4.44 7.65
CA TYR A 128 17.65 -4.06 6.77
C TYR A 128 18.90 -4.92 7.04
N LYS A 129 19.64 -5.31 5.99
CA LYS A 129 20.80 -6.23 6.09
C LYS A 129 21.92 -5.72 7.00
N ASP A 130 22.14 -4.42 7.07
CA ASP A 130 23.14 -3.82 7.97
C ASP A 130 22.73 -3.90 9.45
N GLU A 131 21.45 -4.07 9.74
CA GLU A 131 20.95 -4.30 11.09
C GLU A 131 21.14 -5.74 11.58
N LEU A 132 21.34 -6.71 10.66
CA LEU A 132 21.58 -8.11 11.00
C LEU A 132 22.86 -8.32 11.82
N ASN A 133 23.89 -7.49 11.61
CA ASN A 133 25.21 -7.61 12.22
C ASN A 133 25.39 -6.78 13.51
N THR A 134 24.42 -5.98 13.85
CA THR A 134 24.38 -5.21 15.11
C THR A 134 23.73 -6.05 16.21
N GLU A 135 24.51 -6.96 16.81
CA GLU A 135 24.09 -7.74 18.00
C GLU A 135 23.77 -6.88 19.24
N SER A 136 23.76 -5.57 19.12
CA SER A 136 23.68 -4.65 20.27
C SER A 136 22.60 -3.60 20.10
N GLN A 137 21.40 -3.99 19.89
CA GLN A 137 20.18 -3.30 20.33
C GLN A 137 18.99 -4.07 19.76
N ALA A 138 18.70 -5.22 20.32
CA ALA A 138 17.36 -5.75 20.30
C ALA A 138 16.46 -4.71 21.00
N THR A 139 15.96 -3.76 20.21
CA THR A 139 14.81 -2.98 20.64
C THR A 139 13.69 -4.00 20.83
N THR A 140 13.45 -4.29 22.07
CA THR A 140 12.41 -5.03 22.73
C THR A 140 11.06 -5.00 21.97
N SER A 141 10.93 -5.80 20.93
CA SER A 141 9.64 -6.21 20.37
C SER A 141 9.59 -7.72 20.12
N ALA A 142 10.70 -8.44 20.39
CA ALA A 142 10.78 -9.90 20.29
C ALA A 142 10.30 -10.64 21.55
N ASN A 143 9.75 -9.94 22.55
CA ASN A 143 9.15 -10.56 23.73
C ASN A 143 7.62 -10.35 23.72
N GLY A 144 6.93 -11.31 23.13
CA GLY A 144 5.71 -11.83 23.73
C GLY A 144 4.41 -11.08 23.55
N ASN A 145 4.34 -9.94 22.88
CA ASN A 145 3.05 -9.28 22.64
C ASN A 145 2.76 -9.18 21.12
N VAL A 146 2.30 -10.29 20.58
CA VAL A 146 1.53 -10.22 19.33
C VAL A 146 0.39 -9.24 19.60
N PRO A 147 0.23 -8.17 18.80
CA PRO A 147 -0.84 -7.20 18.99
C PRO A 147 -2.19 -7.92 19.05
N SER A 148 -2.92 -7.76 20.13
CA SER A 148 -4.22 -8.41 20.34
C SER A 148 -5.39 -7.54 19.89
N THR A 149 -5.14 -6.26 19.59
CA THR A 149 -6.14 -5.29 19.17
C THR A 149 -5.70 -4.53 17.91
N ALA A 150 -6.67 -4.08 17.11
CA ALA A 150 -6.41 -3.25 15.93
C ALA A 150 -5.61 -1.99 16.27
N THR A 151 -5.91 -1.34 17.39
CA THR A 151 -5.21 -0.12 17.85
C THR A 151 -3.73 -0.39 18.14
N GLN A 152 -3.39 -1.55 18.74
CA GLN A 152 -2.00 -1.93 18.93
C GLN A 152 -1.27 -2.16 17.59
N VAL A 153 -1.94 -2.77 16.63
CA VAL A 153 -1.39 -2.93 15.26
C VAL A 153 -1.14 -1.57 14.61
N GLU A 154 -2.09 -0.63 14.71
CA GLU A 154 -1.94 0.73 14.16
C GLU A 154 -0.74 1.48 14.74
N LEU A 155 -0.54 1.41 16.06
CA LEU A 155 0.60 2.02 16.73
C LEU A 155 1.94 1.40 16.27
N THR A 156 2.01 0.07 16.24
CA THR A 156 3.20 -0.65 15.76
C THR A 156 3.50 -0.32 14.30
N TRP A 157 2.47 -0.29 13.47
CA TRP A 157 2.56 0.08 12.06
C TRP A 157 3.17 1.48 11.85
N GLU A 158 2.68 2.50 12.56
CA GLU A 158 3.19 3.85 12.41
C GLU A 158 4.65 3.97 12.90
N GLN A 159 5.01 3.27 14.00
CA GLN A 159 6.39 3.19 14.46
C GLN A 159 7.31 2.54 13.43
N ARG A 160 6.87 1.45 12.77
CA ARG A 160 7.64 0.77 11.74
C ARG A 160 7.76 1.61 10.49
N LYS A 161 6.71 2.32 10.11
CA LYS A 161 6.72 3.24 8.98
C LYS A 161 7.76 4.37 9.14
N GLN A 162 7.98 4.85 10.36
CA GLN A 162 9.03 5.85 10.65
C GLN A 162 10.45 5.29 10.50
N LYS A 163 10.63 3.96 10.57
CA LYS A 163 11.91 3.28 10.38
C LYS A 163 12.23 2.98 8.91
N GLU A 164 11.29 3.19 8.00
CA GLU A 164 11.54 3.03 6.56
C GLU A 164 12.56 4.05 6.08
N ARG A 165 13.66 3.59 5.44
CA ARG A 165 14.75 4.48 4.99
C ARG A 165 14.34 5.39 3.85
N GLU A 166 13.44 4.92 2.99
CA GLU A 166 12.84 5.67 1.89
C GLU A 166 11.51 6.32 2.29
N GLY A 167 11.14 6.20 3.56
CA GLY A 167 9.89 6.72 4.11
C GLY A 167 9.92 8.23 4.41
N ASN A 168 8.76 8.74 4.74
CA ASN A 168 8.58 10.13 5.12
C ASN A 168 9.28 10.44 6.45
N LYS A 169 10.24 11.35 6.44
CA LYS A 169 11.07 11.71 7.61
C LYS A 169 10.30 12.46 8.71
N THR A 170 9.14 13.00 8.43
CA THR A 170 8.29 13.70 9.41
C THR A 170 6.86 13.16 9.36
N VAL A 171 6.13 13.31 10.45
CA VAL A 171 4.74 12.81 10.57
C VAL A 171 3.85 13.29 9.43
N LEU A 172 3.97 14.54 9.01
CA LEU A 172 3.12 15.15 7.98
C LEU A 172 3.69 15.08 6.56
N SER A 173 4.96 14.74 6.37
CA SER A 173 5.60 14.73 5.04
C SER A 173 4.99 13.74 4.04
N GLY A 174 4.19 12.78 4.49
CA GLY A 174 3.48 11.84 3.62
C GLY A 174 2.04 12.26 3.28
N VAL A 175 1.68 13.52 3.46
CA VAL A 175 0.37 14.05 3.06
C VAL A 175 0.55 14.81 1.75
N PRO A 176 0.05 14.27 0.61
CA PRO A 176 0.22 14.93 -0.69
C PRO A 176 -0.47 16.30 -0.73
N ASP A 177 0.18 17.29 -1.33
CA ASP A 177 -0.40 18.62 -1.50
C ASP A 177 -1.62 18.64 -2.42
N SER A 178 -1.69 17.70 -3.35
CA SER A 178 -2.76 17.54 -4.33
C SER A 178 -4.05 16.93 -3.78
N LEU A 179 -4.07 16.48 -2.51
CA LEU A 179 -5.30 15.92 -1.93
C LEU A 179 -6.41 16.98 -1.87
N PRO A 180 -7.67 16.62 -2.13
CA PRO A 180 -8.82 17.47 -1.85
C PRO A 180 -8.80 17.95 -0.39
N SER A 181 -9.14 19.22 -0.17
CA SER A 181 -8.90 19.91 1.12
C SER A 181 -9.48 19.18 2.34
N LEU A 182 -10.68 18.63 2.23
CA LEU A 182 -11.31 17.88 3.33
C LEU A 182 -10.59 16.55 3.61
N ILE A 183 -10.18 15.83 2.55
CA ILE A 183 -9.41 14.59 2.69
C ILE A 183 -8.02 14.89 3.26
N LYS A 184 -7.39 15.99 2.82
CA LYS A 184 -6.11 16.45 3.36
C LYS A 184 -6.22 16.79 4.85
N ALA A 185 -7.25 17.54 5.25
CA ALA A 185 -7.50 17.89 6.64
C ALA A 185 -7.71 16.65 7.50
N TYR A 186 -8.58 15.73 7.06
CA TYR A 186 -8.81 14.44 7.73
C TYR A 186 -7.49 13.66 7.90
N ARG A 187 -6.67 13.58 6.84
CA ARG A 187 -5.40 12.85 6.87
C ARG A 187 -4.36 13.48 7.78
N ILE A 188 -4.29 14.81 7.84
CA ILE A 188 -3.42 15.54 8.78
C ILE A 188 -3.83 15.22 10.21
N GLN A 189 -5.13 15.30 10.50
CA GLN A 189 -5.68 15.05 11.83
C GLN A 189 -5.44 13.59 12.28
N ASP A 190 -5.69 12.63 11.38
CA ASP A 190 -5.42 11.21 11.63
C ASP A 190 -3.93 10.96 11.97
N LYS A 191 -3.01 11.55 11.20
CA LYS A 191 -1.57 11.44 11.48
C LYS A 191 -1.17 12.11 12.79
N ALA A 192 -1.73 13.26 13.12
CA ALA A 192 -1.48 13.94 14.38
C ALA A 192 -1.95 13.10 15.58
N ARG A 193 -3.13 12.49 15.48
CA ARG A 193 -3.67 11.57 16.48
C ARG A 193 -2.71 10.41 16.73
N ASN A 194 -2.22 9.77 15.67
CA ASN A 194 -1.36 8.58 15.76
C ASN A 194 -0.01 8.84 16.44
N VAL A 195 0.38 10.10 16.63
CA VAL A 195 1.58 10.50 17.40
C VAL A 195 1.23 11.17 18.74
N GLY A 196 0.00 11.02 19.18
CA GLY A 196 -0.45 11.51 20.49
C GLY A 196 -0.85 13.00 20.51
N PHE A 197 -1.06 13.61 19.34
CA PHE A 197 -1.48 15.01 19.23
C PHE A 197 -2.99 15.09 19.00
N ASP A 198 -3.78 14.55 19.96
CA ASP A 198 -5.24 14.62 19.93
C ASP A 198 -5.78 14.78 21.38
N TRP A 199 -7.02 15.21 21.49
CA TRP A 199 -7.72 15.29 22.77
C TRP A 199 -8.20 13.90 23.20
N GLU A 200 -8.01 13.57 24.44
CA GLU A 200 -8.47 12.29 24.99
C GLU A 200 -10.01 12.21 25.07
N LYS A 201 -10.65 13.36 25.26
CA LYS A 201 -12.11 13.48 25.37
C LYS A 201 -12.66 14.54 24.44
N LYS A 202 -13.87 14.32 23.94
CA LYS A 202 -14.59 15.24 23.07
C LYS A 202 -14.84 16.60 23.73
N GLU A 203 -15.04 16.61 25.04
CA GLU A 203 -15.28 17.79 25.85
C GLU A 203 -14.05 18.72 25.85
N ASP A 204 -12.84 18.17 25.87
CA ASP A 204 -11.59 18.92 25.91
C ASP A 204 -11.37 19.80 24.66
N VAL A 205 -12.10 19.49 23.56
CA VAL A 205 -12.06 20.28 22.31
C VAL A 205 -12.74 21.65 22.48
N TRP A 206 -13.69 21.76 23.41
CA TRP A 206 -14.51 22.96 23.62
C TRP A 206 -13.97 23.89 24.69
N ASP A 207 -13.00 23.44 25.49
CA ASP A 207 -12.42 24.19 26.60
C ASP A 207 -11.27 25.11 26.18
N LYS A 208 -11.08 25.34 24.87
CA LYS A 208 -10.14 26.29 24.27
C LYS A 208 -10.86 27.26 23.37
#